data_5cdb88b104b8c9e00a695ff5db409067
#
_entry.id   5cdb88b104b8c9e00a695ff5db409067
#
_cell.length_a   1.000
_cell.length_b   1.000
_cell.length_c   1.000
_cell.angle_alpha   90.00
_cell.angle_beta   90.00
_cell.angle_gamma   90.00
#
_symmetry.space_group_name_H-M   'P 1'
#
loop_
_entity.id
_entity.type
_entity.pdbx_description
1 polymer ?
#
loop_
_entity_poly.entity_id
_entity_poly.type
_entity_poly.pdbx_seq_one_letter_code
_entity_poly.pdbx_strand_id
1 'polypeptide(L)'
;WDARLQAALHKRRPMLKRVLVAALTLVILTLGALAVSADFRKTVYTMIQKFLPIEMQVTYKVEGEPLEQLPDAYSEHYVQVGFWRDYTQGYDKKETFSHAYVNAAGEIYFVDCSIITAYGQIETFDNEHTVYTTVKIGDKEATLGTSEIPGQVTCYILVWEDAGVSCTIMGDGSLDELMKVAESIY
;
A
#
# COMPACT_ATOMS: atom_id res chain seq x y z
N TRP A 1 35.37 57.36 -21.45
CA TRP A 1 34.48 56.57 -20.54
C TRP A 1 33.78 55.48 -21.28
N ASP A 2 33.23 55.64 -22.45
CA ASP A 2 32.46 54.64 -23.21
C ASP A 2 33.28 53.44 -23.65
N ALA A 3 34.54 53.61 -24.05
CA ALA A 3 35.38 52.49 -24.51
C ALA A 3 35.69 51.46 -23.39
N ARG A 4 35.82 51.91 -22.13
CA ARG A 4 36.07 51.04 -20.98
C ARG A 4 34.80 50.29 -20.56
N LEU A 5 33.66 50.92 -20.71
CA LEU A 5 32.36 50.29 -20.41
C LEU A 5 32.01 49.21 -21.45
N GLN A 6 32.26 49.49 -22.73
CA GLN A 6 32.05 48.52 -23.81
C GLN A 6 33.00 47.31 -23.71
N ALA A 7 34.27 47.53 -23.32
CA ALA A 7 35.20 46.41 -23.09
C ALA A 7 34.81 45.54 -21.91
N ALA A 8 34.23 46.09 -20.84
CA ALA A 8 33.75 45.36 -19.69
C ALA A 8 32.48 44.53 -20.01
N LEU A 9 31.58 45.07 -20.84
CA LEU A 9 30.37 44.39 -21.30
C LEU A 9 30.70 43.25 -22.29
N HIS A 10 31.70 43.42 -23.15
CA HIS A 10 32.13 42.39 -24.09
C HIS A 10 32.79 41.18 -23.39
N LYS A 11 33.51 41.41 -22.29
CA LYS A 11 34.21 40.37 -21.53
C LYS A 11 33.25 39.53 -20.68
N ARG A 12 32.06 40.04 -20.33
CA ARG A 12 31.05 39.28 -19.54
C ARG A 12 30.15 38.40 -20.39
N ARG A 13 29.92 38.72 -21.67
CA ARG A 13 29.04 37.93 -22.57
C ARG A 13 29.43 36.45 -22.76
N PRO A 14 30.73 36.09 -22.94
CA PRO A 14 31.07 34.68 -23.11
C PRO A 14 30.93 33.87 -21.82
N MET A 15 31.12 34.46 -20.64
CA MET A 15 30.88 33.79 -19.36
C MET A 15 29.40 33.52 -19.14
N LEU A 16 28.53 34.49 -19.38
CA LEU A 16 27.08 34.33 -19.24
C LEU A 16 26.54 33.25 -20.18
N LYS A 17 27.03 33.21 -21.43
CA LYS A 17 26.66 32.16 -22.38
C LYS A 17 27.09 30.75 -21.90
N ARG A 18 28.31 30.63 -21.34
CA ARG A 18 28.83 29.36 -20.82
C ARG A 18 28.03 28.87 -19.60
N VAL A 19 27.65 29.77 -18.68
CA VAL A 19 26.82 29.46 -17.53
C VAL A 19 25.41 29.04 -17.97
N LEU A 20 24.84 29.75 -18.96
CA LEU A 20 23.51 29.46 -19.49
C LEU A 20 23.47 28.10 -20.21
N VAL A 21 24.50 27.78 -21.00
CA VAL A 21 24.64 26.47 -21.66
C VAL A 21 24.82 25.35 -20.62
N ALA A 22 25.66 25.55 -19.59
CA ALA A 22 25.85 24.56 -18.54
C ALA A 22 24.57 24.34 -17.75
N ALA A 23 23.80 25.39 -17.41
CA ALA A 23 22.52 25.28 -16.76
C ALA A 23 21.48 24.54 -17.62
N LEU A 24 21.41 24.84 -18.92
CA LEU A 24 20.51 24.17 -19.85
C LEU A 24 20.87 22.70 -20.01
N THR A 25 22.17 22.38 -20.09
CA THR A 25 22.65 20.99 -20.17
C THR A 25 22.30 20.22 -18.89
N LEU A 26 22.44 20.84 -17.72
CA LEU A 26 22.05 20.23 -16.45
C LEU A 26 20.54 19.93 -16.40
N VAL A 27 19.70 20.87 -16.84
CA VAL A 27 18.24 20.69 -16.92
C VAL A 27 17.88 19.58 -17.89
N ILE A 28 18.52 19.50 -19.06
CA ILE A 28 18.28 18.44 -20.03
C ILE A 28 18.72 17.07 -19.49
N LEU A 29 19.87 17.01 -18.80
CA LEU A 29 20.35 15.78 -18.17
C LEU A 29 19.44 15.30 -17.03
N THR A 30 18.93 16.22 -16.20
CA THR A 30 17.98 15.88 -15.13
C THR A 30 16.63 15.46 -15.69
N LEU A 31 16.10 16.15 -16.70
CA LEU A 31 14.85 15.74 -17.37
C LEU A 31 15.03 14.42 -18.15
N GLY A 32 16.20 14.22 -18.77
CA GLY A 32 16.53 12.97 -19.45
C GLY A 32 16.66 11.79 -18.49
N ALA A 33 17.29 11.99 -17.32
CA ALA A 33 17.37 10.99 -16.27
C ALA A 33 15.97 10.63 -15.71
N LEU A 34 15.10 11.61 -15.53
CA LEU A 34 13.71 11.41 -15.12
C LEU A 34 12.87 10.67 -16.19
N ALA A 35 13.20 10.82 -17.48
CA ALA A 35 12.49 10.16 -18.56
C ALA A 35 12.95 8.72 -18.83
N VAL A 36 14.22 8.38 -18.50
CA VAL A 36 14.85 7.09 -18.85
C VAL A 36 14.85 6.10 -17.67
N SER A 37 14.76 6.57 -16.43
CA SER A 37 14.76 5.69 -15.26
C SER A 37 13.32 5.27 -14.93
N ALA A 38 12.94 4.04 -15.31
CA ALA A 38 11.71 3.40 -14.82
C ALA A 38 11.67 3.35 -13.28
N ASP A 39 12.83 3.26 -12.63
CA ASP A 39 12.98 3.29 -11.17
C ASP A 39 12.63 4.65 -10.54
N PHE A 40 12.58 5.74 -11.33
CA PHE A 40 12.18 7.06 -10.84
C PHE A 40 10.66 7.29 -10.82
N ARG A 41 9.90 6.46 -11.52
CA ARG A 41 8.44 6.45 -11.43
C ARG A 41 8.02 5.55 -10.27
N LYS A 42 8.34 5.96 -9.05
CA LYS A 42 7.84 5.26 -7.87
C LYS A 42 6.31 5.33 -7.91
N THR A 43 5.68 4.18 -8.08
CA THR A 43 4.23 4.08 -7.96
C THR A 43 3.85 4.46 -6.53
N VAL A 44 2.92 5.39 -6.40
CA VAL A 44 2.41 5.85 -5.11
C VAL A 44 1.03 5.27 -4.93
N TYR A 45 0.85 4.50 -3.89
CA TYR A 45 -0.44 4.01 -3.45
C TYR A 45 -0.90 4.83 -2.26
N THR A 46 -2.14 5.22 -2.27
CA THR A 46 -2.74 6.01 -1.18
C THR A 46 -4.03 5.32 -0.74
N MET A 47 -4.04 4.85 0.49
CA MET A 47 -5.23 4.31 1.14
C MET A 47 -6.00 5.47 1.80
N ILE A 48 -7.27 5.62 1.44
CA ILE A 48 -8.17 6.65 1.99
C ILE A 48 -9.32 5.95 2.69
N GLN A 49 -9.49 6.22 3.98
CA GLN A 49 -10.58 5.70 4.78
C GLN A 49 -11.65 6.75 4.96
N LYS A 50 -12.89 6.35 4.82
CA LYS A 50 -14.07 7.20 5.02
C LYS A 50 -15.07 6.48 5.89
N PHE A 51 -15.28 7.00 7.09
CA PHE A 51 -16.28 6.48 8.03
C PHE A 51 -17.65 7.06 7.71
N LEU A 52 -18.57 6.21 7.32
CA LEU A 52 -19.99 6.51 7.12
C LEU A 52 -20.80 5.94 8.30
N PRO A 53 -22.08 6.31 8.47
CA PRO A 53 -22.85 5.87 9.63
C PRO A 53 -22.96 4.35 9.79
N ILE A 54 -23.03 3.60 8.69
CA ILE A 54 -23.22 2.14 8.68
C ILE A 54 -22.05 1.37 8.11
N GLU A 55 -21.10 2.04 7.43
CA GLU A 55 -19.96 1.39 6.80
C GLU A 55 -18.68 2.22 6.89
N MET A 56 -17.54 1.56 6.96
CA MET A 56 -16.24 2.15 6.69
C MET A 56 -15.86 1.80 5.25
N GLN A 57 -15.58 2.80 4.42
CA GLN A 57 -15.06 2.62 3.07
C GLN A 57 -13.55 2.81 3.04
N VAL A 58 -12.85 1.87 2.48
CA VAL A 58 -11.42 1.97 2.14
C VAL A 58 -11.31 2.12 0.63
N THR A 59 -10.72 3.21 0.20
CA THR A 59 -10.49 3.52 -1.22
C THR A 59 -9.01 3.64 -1.47
N TYR A 60 -8.50 2.90 -2.46
CA TYR A 60 -7.12 2.99 -2.89
C TYR A 60 -7.01 3.86 -4.13
N LYS A 61 -6.04 4.77 -4.14
CA LYS A 61 -5.66 5.58 -5.31
C LYS A 61 -4.25 5.19 -5.73
N VAL A 62 -4.04 5.12 -7.04
CA VAL A 62 -2.76 4.74 -7.63
C VAL A 62 -2.26 5.88 -8.52
N GLU A 63 -1.03 6.32 -8.29
CA GLU A 63 -0.31 7.24 -9.18
C GLU A 63 0.93 6.52 -9.70
N GLY A 64 0.98 6.25 -10.99
CA GLY A 64 2.02 5.47 -11.65
C GLY A 64 1.51 4.17 -12.28
N GLU A 65 2.39 3.20 -12.44
CA GLU A 65 2.07 1.89 -13.01
C GLU A 65 1.83 0.89 -11.87
N PRO A 66 0.59 0.37 -11.69
CA PRO A 66 0.29 -0.61 -10.66
C PRO A 66 0.93 -1.97 -10.97
N LEU A 67 0.92 -2.86 -9.99
CA LEU A 67 1.33 -4.24 -10.17
C LEU A 67 0.39 -4.94 -11.18
N GLU A 68 0.94 -5.85 -12.00
CA GLU A 68 0.16 -6.71 -12.88
C GLU A 68 -0.22 -8.03 -12.21
N GLN A 69 0.54 -8.44 -11.20
CA GLN A 69 0.31 -9.66 -10.42
C GLN A 69 0.92 -9.49 -9.02
N LEU A 70 0.50 -10.35 -8.09
CA LEU A 70 1.13 -10.46 -6.77
C LEU A 70 2.62 -10.81 -6.93
N PRO A 71 3.50 -10.33 -6.03
CA PRO A 71 4.90 -10.75 -6.01
C PRO A 71 5.03 -12.28 -5.91
N ASP A 72 6.12 -12.84 -6.42
CA ASP A 72 6.36 -14.27 -6.36
C ASP A 72 6.37 -14.77 -4.92
N ALA A 73 5.63 -15.83 -4.65
CA ALA A 73 5.46 -16.44 -3.33
C ALA A 73 4.82 -15.52 -2.27
N TYR A 74 4.17 -14.42 -2.67
CA TYR A 74 3.49 -13.52 -1.74
C TYR A 74 2.32 -14.25 -1.06
N SER A 75 2.45 -14.50 0.24
CA SER A 75 1.47 -15.22 1.06
C SER A 75 1.79 -15.01 2.54
N GLU A 76 0.91 -15.48 3.41
CA GLU A 76 1.21 -15.64 4.83
C GLU A 76 2.14 -16.83 5.08
N HIS A 77 3.17 -16.61 5.91
CA HIS A 77 4.16 -17.63 6.29
C HIS A 77 3.99 -18.10 7.75
N TYR A 78 2.98 -17.60 8.45
CA TYR A 78 2.59 -18.01 9.78
C TYR A 78 1.10 -18.27 9.83
N VAL A 79 0.70 -19.31 10.53
CA VAL A 79 -0.70 -19.67 10.80
C VAL A 79 -0.93 -19.62 12.30
N GLN A 80 -2.04 -19.03 12.74
CA GLN A 80 -2.41 -18.96 14.15
C GLN A 80 -2.40 -20.37 14.79
N VAL A 81 -1.85 -20.48 15.99
CA VAL A 81 -1.75 -21.75 16.70
C VAL A 81 -3.13 -22.37 16.91
N GLY A 82 -3.28 -23.63 16.52
CA GLY A 82 -4.53 -24.38 16.61
C GLY A 82 -5.46 -24.22 15.42
N PHE A 83 -5.10 -23.43 14.43
CA PHE A 83 -5.82 -23.30 13.17
C PHE A 83 -5.13 -24.08 12.05
N TRP A 84 -5.89 -24.46 11.03
CA TRP A 84 -5.38 -25.06 9.79
C TRP A 84 -6.13 -24.51 8.60
N ARG A 85 -5.48 -24.49 7.44
CA ARG A 85 -6.07 -23.99 6.19
C ARG A 85 -7.23 -24.87 5.76
N ASP A 86 -8.37 -24.27 5.46
CA ASP A 86 -9.52 -24.92 4.83
C ASP A 86 -9.46 -24.67 3.32
N TYR A 87 -8.98 -25.67 2.58
CA TYR A 87 -8.87 -25.62 1.13
C TYR A 87 -10.21 -25.69 0.39
N THR A 88 -11.32 -25.90 1.08
CA THR A 88 -12.67 -25.87 0.49
C THR A 88 -13.20 -24.45 0.37
N GLN A 89 -12.59 -23.51 1.08
CA GLN A 89 -12.90 -22.10 1.08
C GLN A 89 -11.68 -21.30 0.60
N GLY A 90 -11.95 -20.24 -0.14
CA GLY A 90 -10.89 -19.40 -0.67
C GLY A 90 -10.44 -19.78 -2.08
N TYR A 91 -9.40 -19.09 -2.56
CA TYR A 91 -8.85 -19.27 -3.90
C TYR A 91 -7.45 -18.64 -3.99
N ASP A 92 -6.69 -19.10 -5.01
CA ASP A 92 -5.40 -18.54 -5.42
C ASP A 92 -5.47 -18.14 -6.89
N LYS A 93 -5.14 -16.89 -7.21
CA LYS A 93 -5.02 -16.35 -8.56
C LYS A 93 -3.74 -15.50 -8.64
N LYS A 94 -3.35 -15.10 -9.84
CA LYS A 94 -2.17 -14.26 -10.03
C LYS A 94 -2.28 -12.89 -9.37
N GLU A 95 -3.48 -12.32 -9.40
CA GLU A 95 -3.73 -10.95 -8.94
C GLU A 95 -4.26 -10.90 -7.50
N THR A 96 -4.71 -12.04 -6.95
CA THR A 96 -5.38 -12.07 -5.64
C THR A 96 -5.42 -13.47 -5.06
N PHE A 97 -5.39 -13.58 -3.75
CA PHE A 97 -5.76 -14.80 -3.04
C PHE A 97 -6.69 -14.51 -1.87
N SER A 98 -7.43 -15.54 -1.48
CA SER A 98 -8.24 -15.60 -0.25
C SER A 98 -8.01 -16.94 0.42
N HIS A 99 -7.51 -16.94 1.63
CA HIS A 99 -7.21 -18.14 2.41
C HIS A 99 -8.06 -18.19 3.67
N ALA A 100 -8.79 -19.27 3.86
CA ALA A 100 -9.58 -19.50 5.06
C ALA A 100 -8.84 -20.44 6.03
N TYR A 101 -8.89 -20.11 7.30
CA TYR A 101 -8.32 -20.90 8.39
C TYR A 101 -9.38 -21.17 9.45
N VAL A 102 -9.47 -22.42 9.88
CA VAL A 102 -10.46 -22.87 10.86
C VAL A 102 -9.77 -23.62 12.01
N ASN A 103 -10.40 -23.67 13.17
CA ASN A 103 -9.94 -24.45 14.30
C ASN A 103 -11.02 -25.49 14.75
N ALA A 104 -10.67 -26.31 15.73
CA ALA A 104 -11.57 -27.33 16.24
C ALA A 104 -12.82 -26.79 16.96
N ALA A 105 -12.82 -25.53 17.39
CA ALA A 105 -13.97 -24.86 18.00
C ALA A 105 -14.94 -24.28 16.96
N GLY A 106 -14.57 -24.28 15.68
CA GLY A 106 -15.34 -23.70 14.60
C GLY A 106 -15.11 -22.21 14.42
N GLU A 107 -14.10 -21.63 15.09
CA GLU A 107 -13.65 -20.27 14.81
C GLU A 107 -12.97 -20.23 13.44
N ILE A 108 -13.11 -19.11 12.73
CA ILE A 108 -12.58 -18.93 11.38
C ILE A 108 -11.96 -17.56 11.22
N TYR A 109 -10.85 -17.48 10.46
CA TYR A 109 -10.37 -16.21 9.91
C TYR A 109 -9.97 -16.36 8.44
N PHE A 110 -10.01 -15.26 7.73
CA PHE A 110 -9.63 -15.13 6.33
C PHE A 110 -8.42 -14.24 6.18
N VAL A 111 -7.55 -14.57 5.23
CA VAL A 111 -6.45 -13.73 4.76
C VAL A 111 -6.71 -13.44 3.30
N ASP A 112 -6.99 -12.17 2.98
CA ASP A 112 -7.30 -11.72 1.64
C ASP A 112 -6.24 -10.72 1.19
N CYS A 113 -5.59 -10.97 0.06
CA CYS A 113 -4.65 -10.05 -0.54
C CYS A 113 -4.94 -9.90 -2.03
N SER A 114 -4.92 -8.67 -2.54
CA SER A 114 -5.12 -8.39 -3.96
C SER A 114 -4.29 -7.20 -4.42
N ILE A 115 -3.81 -7.23 -5.66
CA ILE A 115 -3.17 -6.06 -6.24
C ILE A 115 -4.15 -4.89 -6.34
N ILE A 116 -3.66 -3.69 -6.08
CA ILE A 116 -4.42 -2.46 -6.27
C ILE A 116 -4.29 -2.05 -7.73
N THR A 117 -5.41 -2.10 -8.46
CA THR A 117 -5.43 -1.81 -9.90
C THR A 117 -5.40 -0.31 -10.21
N ALA A 118 -5.09 0.07 -11.45
CA ALA A 118 -5.11 1.46 -11.92
C ALA A 118 -6.46 2.17 -11.72
N TYR A 119 -7.55 1.41 -11.67
CA TYR A 119 -8.91 1.95 -11.44
C TYR A 119 -9.19 2.19 -9.95
N GLY A 120 -8.24 1.85 -9.09
CA GLY A 120 -8.42 1.81 -7.64
C GLY A 120 -9.24 0.59 -7.19
N GLN A 121 -9.49 0.54 -5.90
CA GLN A 121 -10.28 -0.50 -5.26
C GLN A 121 -11.09 0.15 -4.14
N ILE A 122 -12.31 -0.35 -3.92
CA ILE A 122 -13.16 0.09 -2.81
C ILE A 122 -13.54 -1.15 -2.02
N GLU A 123 -13.24 -1.14 -0.75
CA GLU A 123 -13.64 -2.15 0.22
C GLU A 123 -14.57 -1.51 1.24
N THR A 124 -15.54 -2.26 1.72
CA THR A 124 -16.51 -1.79 2.71
C THR A 124 -16.59 -2.74 3.89
N PHE A 125 -16.61 -2.18 5.09
CA PHE A 125 -16.64 -2.92 6.34
C PHE A 125 -17.76 -2.34 7.25
N ASP A 126 -18.32 -3.16 8.12
CA ASP A 126 -19.32 -2.73 9.09
C ASP A 126 -18.78 -1.62 10.00
N ASN A 127 -19.57 -0.59 10.26
CA ASN A 127 -19.25 0.51 11.16
C ASN A 127 -20.29 0.69 12.28
N GLU A 128 -21.37 -0.10 12.30
CA GLU A 128 -22.37 -0.02 13.37
C GLU A 128 -21.92 -0.73 14.63
N HIS A 129 -21.19 -1.86 14.47
CA HIS A 129 -20.78 -2.73 15.57
C HIS A 129 -19.25 -2.82 15.71
N THR A 130 -18.50 -2.03 14.94
CA THR A 130 -17.03 -2.12 14.86
C THR A 130 -16.39 -0.81 15.28
N VAL A 131 -15.46 -0.88 16.23
CA VAL A 131 -14.59 0.23 16.63
C VAL A 131 -13.28 0.13 15.89
N TYR A 132 -12.89 1.21 15.21
CA TYR A 132 -11.67 1.27 14.40
C TYR A 132 -10.57 2.07 15.10
N THR A 133 -9.34 1.55 15.05
CA THR A 133 -8.13 2.20 15.55
C THR A 133 -6.98 2.01 14.56
N THR A 134 -5.96 2.87 14.65
CA THR A 134 -4.72 2.69 13.88
C THR A 134 -3.75 1.84 14.66
N VAL A 135 -3.16 0.83 14.01
CA VAL A 135 -2.11 -0.03 14.54
C VAL A 135 -0.94 -0.09 13.55
N LYS A 136 0.13 -0.80 13.90
CA LYS A 136 1.25 -1.05 13.00
C LYS A 136 1.44 -2.55 12.77
N ILE A 137 1.70 -2.91 11.52
CA ILE A 137 2.15 -4.23 11.08
C ILE A 137 3.60 -4.05 10.58
N GLY A 138 4.58 -4.38 11.42
CA GLY A 138 5.96 -4.01 11.16
C GLY A 138 6.14 -2.48 11.12
N ASP A 139 6.53 -1.93 9.97
CA ASP A 139 6.67 -0.49 9.72
C ASP A 139 5.45 0.15 9.03
N LYS A 140 4.46 -0.65 8.63
CA LYS A 140 3.28 -0.22 7.89
C LYS A 140 2.16 0.23 8.83
N GLU A 141 1.45 1.29 8.46
CA GLU A 141 0.20 1.66 9.13
C GLU A 141 -0.93 0.75 8.69
N ALA A 142 -1.71 0.28 9.66
CA ALA A 142 -2.88 -0.57 9.44
C ALA A 142 -4.07 -0.07 10.24
N THR A 143 -5.27 -0.40 9.77
CA THR A 143 -6.52 -0.17 10.50
C THR A 143 -6.95 -1.47 11.16
N LEU A 144 -7.15 -1.41 12.46
CA LEU A 144 -7.75 -2.48 13.25
C LEU A 144 -9.20 -2.12 13.56
N GLY A 145 -10.13 -2.95 13.08
CA GLY A 145 -11.52 -2.99 13.50
C GLY A 145 -11.70 -4.08 14.56
N THR A 146 -12.41 -3.73 15.64
CA THR A 146 -12.82 -4.68 16.68
C THR A 146 -14.35 -4.67 16.73
N SER A 147 -14.96 -5.78 16.39
CA SER A 147 -16.40 -5.96 16.41
C SER A 147 -16.81 -6.83 17.60
N GLU A 148 -17.60 -6.26 18.49
CA GLU A 148 -18.10 -6.92 19.68
C GLU A 148 -19.64 -6.96 19.64
N ILE A 149 -20.18 -8.08 19.20
CA ILE A 149 -21.62 -8.32 19.17
C ILE A 149 -21.97 -9.18 20.40
N PRO A 150 -22.93 -8.78 21.26
CA PRO A 150 -23.29 -9.54 22.45
C PRO A 150 -23.66 -11.00 22.12
N GLY A 151 -22.96 -11.94 22.78
CA GLY A 151 -23.17 -13.38 22.60
C GLY A 151 -22.46 -14.00 21.39
N GLN A 152 -21.63 -13.24 20.69
CA GLN A 152 -20.75 -13.72 19.63
C GLN A 152 -19.29 -13.65 20.06
N VAL A 153 -18.41 -14.33 19.34
CA VAL A 153 -16.96 -14.21 19.47
C VAL A 153 -16.55 -12.84 18.93
N THR A 154 -15.56 -12.22 19.54
CA THR A 154 -15.00 -10.96 19.03
C THR A 154 -14.37 -11.20 17.67
N CYS A 155 -14.79 -10.45 16.68
CA CYS A 155 -14.22 -10.48 15.33
C CYS A 155 -13.26 -9.29 15.14
N TYR A 156 -12.09 -9.57 14.60
CA TYR A 156 -11.08 -8.57 14.26
C TYR A 156 -11.00 -8.38 12.76
N ILE A 157 -10.73 -7.14 12.36
CA ILE A 157 -10.52 -6.75 10.95
C ILE A 157 -9.22 -5.96 10.90
N LEU A 158 -8.21 -6.46 10.21
CA LEU A 158 -6.96 -5.75 9.93
C LEU A 158 -6.94 -5.40 8.45
N VAL A 159 -6.73 -4.12 8.12
CA VAL A 159 -6.66 -3.64 6.73
C VAL A 159 -5.43 -2.77 6.57
N TRP A 160 -4.59 -3.07 5.57
CA TRP A 160 -3.40 -2.27 5.25
C TRP A 160 -3.04 -2.36 3.77
N GLU A 161 -2.14 -1.49 3.35
CA GLU A 161 -1.53 -1.49 2.02
C GLU A 161 -0.07 -1.91 2.14
N ASP A 162 0.39 -2.78 1.26
CA ASP A 162 1.76 -3.24 1.17
C ASP A 162 2.29 -3.20 -0.26
N ALA A 163 3.02 -2.14 -0.59
CA ALA A 163 3.71 -1.98 -1.89
C ALA A 163 2.83 -2.28 -3.11
N GLY A 164 1.57 -1.87 -3.08
CA GLY A 164 0.60 -2.04 -4.15
C GLY A 164 -0.32 -3.24 -4.00
N VAL A 165 -0.25 -3.91 -2.86
CA VAL A 165 -1.18 -4.96 -2.47
C VAL A 165 -2.09 -4.46 -1.36
N SER A 166 -3.40 -4.59 -1.53
CA SER A 166 -4.41 -4.46 -0.46
C SER A 166 -4.45 -5.76 0.30
N CYS A 167 -4.26 -5.71 1.60
CA CYS A 167 -4.29 -6.86 2.48
C CYS A 167 -5.36 -6.68 3.56
N THR A 168 -6.13 -7.74 3.79
CA THR A 168 -7.15 -7.81 4.83
C THR A 168 -7.05 -9.14 5.57
N ILE A 169 -7.08 -9.09 6.90
CA ILE A 169 -7.34 -10.25 7.74
C ILE A 169 -8.64 -9.99 8.48
N MET A 170 -9.58 -10.91 8.41
CA MET A 170 -10.87 -10.76 9.10
C MET A 170 -11.28 -12.09 9.71
N GLY A 171 -11.69 -12.05 10.97
CA GLY A 171 -12.28 -13.23 11.62
C GLY A 171 -12.02 -13.29 13.12
N ASP A 172 -12.18 -14.50 13.62
CA ASP A 172 -12.11 -14.83 15.03
C ASP A 172 -10.67 -15.15 15.46
N GLY A 173 -10.43 -15.21 16.75
CA GLY A 173 -9.17 -15.65 17.32
C GLY A 173 -8.50 -14.63 18.23
N SER A 174 -7.22 -14.80 18.46
CA SER A 174 -6.41 -13.89 19.27
C SER A 174 -5.86 -12.76 18.41
N LEU A 175 -6.08 -11.51 18.81
CA LEU A 175 -5.51 -10.35 18.10
C LEU A 175 -3.99 -10.46 17.97
N ASP A 176 -3.28 -10.88 19.04
CA ASP A 176 -1.82 -11.02 19.01
C ASP A 176 -1.36 -12.07 17.98
N GLU A 177 -2.15 -13.13 17.78
CA GLU A 177 -1.85 -14.16 16.79
C GLU A 177 -2.20 -13.68 15.36
N LEU A 178 -3.32 -12.98 15.16
CA LEU A 178 -3.68 -12.38 13.87
C LEU A 178 -2.66 -11.32 13.44
N MET A 179 -2.09 -10.55 14.38
CA MET A 179 -0.99 -9.63 14.12
C MET A 179 0.26 -10.35 13.62
N LYS A 180 0.62 -11.51 14.20
CA LYS A 180 1.73 -12.34 13.69
C LYS A 180 1.47 -12.89 12.30
N VAL A 181 0.22 -13.29 12.00
CA VAL A 181 -0.18 -13.68 10.64
C VAL A 181 0.06 -12.51 9.69
N ALA A 182 -0.41 -11.31 10.03
CA ALA A 182 -0.25 -10.11 9.21
C ALA A 182 1.23 -9.75 8.98
N GLU A 183 2.07 -9.80 10.01
CA GLU A 183 3.53 -9.57 9.93
C GLU A 183 4.25 -10.62 9.08
N SER A 184 3.67 -11.79 8.89
CA SER A 184 4.24 -12.88 8.09
C SER A 184 3.91 -12.83 6.61
N ILE A 185 3.12 -11.85 6.17
CA ILE A 185 2.75 -11.68 4.75
C ILE A 185 3.84 -10.89 4.03
N TYR A 186 4.48 -11.53 3.06
CA TYR A 186 5.52 -10.95 2.19
C TYR A 186 5.77 -11.79 0.95
#